data_1cac3db0920f02b2a0b43c5855323731
#
_entry.id   1cac3db0920f02b2a0b43c5855323731
#
_cell.length_a   1.000
_cell.length_b   1.000
_cell.length_c   1.000
_cell.angle_alpha   90.00
_cell.angle_beta   90.00
_cell.angle_gamma   90.00
#
_symmetry.space_group_name_H-M   'P 1'
#
loop_
_entity.id
_entity.type
_entity.pdbx_description
1 polymer ?
#
loop_
_entity_poly.entity_id
_entity_poly.type
_entity_poly.pdbx_seq_one_letter_code
_entity_poly.pdbx_strand_id
1 'polypeptide(L)'
;MVQYIQVNDYETAEFDGEWVVLNTDKYTVTKLNEIGGFCWSMMKDAQTVDSLCQAIEQEFGRASDNLSEDIEAFLYELMEYGLIQHAV
;
A
#
# COMPACT_ATOMS: atom_id res chain seq x y z
N MET A 1 11.00 7.55 12.80
CA MET A 1 10.84 6.98 11.45
C MET A 1 9.40 7.16 11.00
N VAL A 2 9.22 7.56 9.76
CA VAL A 2 7.87 7.83 9.23
C VAL A 2 7.13 6.52 9.03
N GLN A 3 5.93 6.44 9.56
CA GLN A 3 5.07 5.27 9.43
C GLN A 3 3.80 5.63 8.69
N TYR A 4 3.22 4.66 8.01
CA TYR A 4 2.00 4.83 7.21
C TYR A 4 0.98 3.78 7.64
N ILE A 5 -0.29 4.17 7.64
CA ILE A 5 -1.39 3.28 8.02
C ILE A 5 -2.63 3.64 7.21
N GLN A 6 -3.50 2.67 6.97
CA GLN A 6 -4.78 2.91 6.32
C GLN A 6 -5.61 3.89 7.15
N VAL A 7 -6.25 4.85 6.45
CA VAL A 7 -7.10 5.84 7.11
C VAL A 7 -8.35 5.18 7.71
N ASN A 8 -8.86 4.18 7.02
CA ASN A 8 -10.09 3.50 7.39
C ASN A 8 -10.05 2.06 6.89
N ASP A 9 -10.98 1.25 7.34
CA ASP A 9 -11.10 -0.15 6.93
C ASP A 9 -11.91 -0.21 5.63
N TYR A 10 -11.26 0.17 4.53
CA TYR A 10 -11.90 0.20 3.22
C TYR A 10 -12.12 -1.22 2.68
N GLU A 11 -13.22 -1.40 1.97
CA GLU A 11 -13.52 -2.67 1.34
C GLU A 11 -12.51 -2.95 0.23
N THR A 12 -11.97 -4.16 0.22
CA THR A 12 -10.91 -4.55 -0.71
C THR A 12 -11.28 -5.88 -1.36
N ALA A 13 -11.06 -5.99 -2.66
CA ALA A 13 -11.25 -7.22 -3.40
C ALA A 13 -10.00 -7.55 -4.19
N GLU A 14 -9.73 -8.81 -4.37
CA GLU A 14 -8.59 -9.29 -5.14
C GLU A 14 -9.03 -10.36 -6.13
N PHE A 15 -8.62 -10.21 -7.40
CA PHE A 15 -8.85 -11.20 -8.44
C PHE A 15 -7.62 -11.32 -9.31
N ASP A 16 -7.08 -12.50 -9.50
CA ASP A 16 -5.99 -12.79 -10.46
C ASP A 16 -4.81 -11.85 -10.31
N GLY A 17 -4.45 -11.53 -9.06
CA GLY A 17 -3.33 -10.63 -8.77
C GLY A 17 -3.65 -9.15 -8.89
N GLU A 18 -4.88 -8.80 -9.25
CA GLU A 18 -5.32 -7.40 -9.26
C GLU A 18 -6.11 -7.11 -7.99
N TRP A 19 -5.86 -5.95 -7.41
CA TRP A 19 -6.53 -5.52 -6.20
C TRP A 19 -7.36 -4.29 -6.48
N VAL A 20 -8.51 -4.21 -5.81
CA VAL A 20 -9.41 -3.05 -5.93
C VAL A 20 -9.75 -2.59 -4.52
N VAL A 21 -9.53 -1.30 -4.24
CA VAL A 21 -9.88 -0.67 -2.97
C VAL A 21 -11.04 0.27 -3.20
N LEU A 22 -12.12 0.07 -2.46
CA LEU A 22 -13.33 0.89 -2.57
C LEU A 22 -13.35 1.91 -1.44
N ASN A 23 -13.38 3.18 -1.80
CA ASN A 23 -13.54 4.28 -0.84
C ASN A 23 -14.98 4.79 -0.95
N THR A 24 -15.84 4.33 -0.04
CA THR A 24 -17.25 4.69 -0.06
C THR A 24 -17.51 6.13 0.40
N ASP A 25 -16.56 6.72 1.12
CA ASP A 25 -16.70 8.11 1.55
C ASP A 25 -16.57 9.08 0.37
N LYS A 26 -15.72 8.75 -0.57
CA LYS A 26 -15.45 9.59 -1.75
C LYS A 26 -16.00 8.99 -3.04
N TYR A 27 -16.62 7.83 -2.96
CA TYR A 27 -17.14 7.09 -4.12
C TYR A 27 -16.06 6.85 -5.18
N THR A 28 -14.88 6.46 -4.73
CA THR A 28 -13.76 6.18 -5.64
C THR A 28 -13.36 4.72 -5.60
N VAL A 29 -12.79 4.26 -6.70
CA VAL A 29 -12.27 2.89 -6.85
C VAL A 29 -10.81 3.03 -7.24
N THR A 30 -9.92 2.42 -6.47
CA THR A 30 -8.48 2.43 -6.77
C THR A 30 -8.04 1.02 -7.11
N LYS A 31 -7.41 0.87 -8.27
CA LYS A 31 -6.86 -0.42 -8.70
C LYS A 31 -5.39 -0.48 -8.35
N LEU A 32 -4.97 -1.62 -7.80
CA LEU A 32 -3.58 -1.85 -7.42
C LEU A 32 -3.10 -3.14 -8.07
N ASN A 33 -1.82 -3.19 -8.41
CA ASN A 33 -1.22 -4.43 -8.88
C ASN A 33 -0.95 -5.35 -7.68
N GLU A 34 -0.39 -6.52 -7.94
CA GLU A 34 -0.15 -7.52 -6.90
C GLU A 34 0.72 -6.99 -5.77
N ILE A 35 1.82 -6.32 -6.11
CA ILE A 35 2.73 -5.76 -5.10
C ILE A 35 2.06 -4.62 -4.34
N GLY A 36 1.36 -3.74 -5.07
CA GLY A 36 0.63 -2.63 -4.44
C GLY A 36 -0.45 -3.11 -3.50
N GLY A 37 -1.20 -4.13 -3.90
CA GLY A 37 -2.22 -4.71 -3.04
C GLY A 37 -1.65 -5.37 -1.79
N PHE A 38 -0.50 -6.06 -1.95
CA PHE A 38 0.21 -6.65 -0.82
C PHE A 38 0.62 -5.56 0.19
N CYS A 39 1.22 -4.47 -0.28
CA CYS A 39 1.60 -3.35 0.58
C CYS A 39 0.38 -2.74 1.25
N TRP A 40 -0.69 -2.55 0.50
CA TRP A 40 -1.94 -2.03 1.02
C TRP A 40 -2.46 -2.89 2.18
N SER A 41 -2.47 -4.21 2.00
CA SER A 41 -2.99 -5.12 3.01
C SER A 41 -2.15 -5.09 4.30
N MET A 42 -0.84 -4.87 4.17
CA MET A 42 0.03 -4.76 5.35
C MET A 42 -0.20 -3.49 6.15
N MET A 43 -0.74 -2.45 5.53
CA MET A 43 -0.94 -1.16 6.18
C MET A 43 -2.22 -1.10 7.03
N LYS A 44 -2.84 -2.23 7.32
CA LYS A 44 -3.79 -2.31 8.42
C LYS A 44 -3.10 -2.01 9.74
N ASP A 45 -1.81 -2.30 9.82
CA ASP A 45 -0.92 -1.90 10.91
C ASP A 45 0.06 -0.87 10.38
N ALA A 46 0.61 -0.05 11.25
CA ALA A 46 1.57 0.96 10.86
C ALA A 46 2.82 0.32 10.26
N GLN A 47 3.26 0.83 9.11
CA GLN A 47 4.40 0.31 8.37
C GLN A 47 5.33 1.43 7.97
N THR A 48 6.63 1.13 7.87
CA THR A 48 7.61 2.04 7.30
C THR A 48 7.92 1.61 5.87
N VAL A 49 8.61 2.47 5.11
CA VAL A 49 9.10 2.09 3.78
C VAL A 49 9.99 0.86 3.90
N ASP A 50 10.88 0.83 4.89
CA ASP A 50 11.79 -0.30 5.09
C ASP A 50 11.04 -1.60 5.39
N SER A 51 10.02 -1.55 6.24
CA SER A 51 9.27 -2.77 6.57
C SER A 51 8.50 -3.30 5.37
N LEU A 52 7.97 -2.40 4.54
CA LEU A 52 7.29 -2.80 3.31
C LEU A 52 8.27 -3.40 2.31
N CYS A 53 9.43 -2.79 2.14
CA CYS A 53 10.45 -3.32 1.23
C CYS A 53 10.94 -4.70 1.66
N GLN A 54 11.18 -4.90 2.95
CA GLN A 54 11.60 -6.21 3.46
C GLN A 54 10.52 -7.27 3.22
N ALA A 55 9.26 -6.91 3.43
CA ALA A 55 8.16 -7.84 3.21
C ALA A 55 8.04 -8.22 1.73
N ILE A 56 8.23 -7.26 0.82
CA ILE A 56 8.21 -7.52 -0.61
C ILE A 56 9.34 -8.47 -1.00
N GLU A 57 10.54 -8.25 -0.48
CA GLU A 57 11.67 -9.11 -0.76
C GLU A 57 11.40 -10.55 -0.30
N GLN A 58 10.82 -10.72 0.86
CA GLN A 58 10.51 -12.03 1.40
C GLN A 58 9.39 -12.72 0.61
N GLU A 59 8.35 -12.00 0.25
CA GLU A 59 7.17 -12.58 -0.37
C GLU A 59 7.37 -12.83 -1.86
N PHE A 60 8.02 -11.91 -2.56
CA PHE A 60 8.16 -11.96 -4.02
C PHE A 60 9.57 -12.27 -4.49
N GLY A 61 10.54 -12.31 -3.59
CA GLY A 61 11.92 -12.59 -3.93
C GLY A 61 12.59 -11.50 -4.75
N ARG A 62 12.06 -10.28 -4.69
CA ARG A 62 12.59 -9.16 -5.45
C ARG A 62 13.37 -8.23 -4.56
N ALA A 63 14.60 -7.94 -4.97
CA ALA A 63 15.40 -6.88 -4.39
C ALA A 63 15.86 -6.00 -5.55
N SER A 64 15.42 -4.77 -5.58
CA SER A 64 15.78 -3.81 -6.63
C SER A 64 16.37 -2.58 -5.94
N ASP A 65 17.39 -1.98 -6.55
CA ASP A 65 18.01 -0.78 -6.02
C ASP A 65 17.03 0.38 -5.89
N ASN A 66 15.96 0.36 -6.71
CA ASN A 66 14.96 1.42 -6.73
C ASN A 66 13.69 1.07 -5.97
N LEU A 67 13.67 -0.05 -5.25
CA LEU A 67 12.45 -0.50 -4.60
C LEU A 67 11.93 0.52 -3.59
N SER A 68 12.80 1.09 -2.77
CA SER A 68 12.38 2.07 -1.77
C SER A 68 11.80 3.33 -2.41
N GLU A 69 12.39 3.78 -3.53
CA GLU A 69 11.87 4.94 -4.26
C GLU A 69 10.50 4.65 -4.86
N ASP A 70 10.34 3.46 -5.44
CA ASP A 70 9.06 3.04 -6.01
C ASP A 70 7.98 2.96 -4.95
N ILE A 71 8.31 2.42 -3.78
CA ILE A 71 7.38 2.30 -2.68
C ILE A 71 7.02 3.70 -2.13
N GLU A 72 7.98 4.59 -2.00
CA GLU A 72 7.69 5.97 -1.57
C GLU A 72 6.73 6.67 -2.53
N ALA A 73 6.95 6.53 -3.84
CA ALA A 73 6.06 7.12 -4.83
C ALA A 73 4.65 6.53 -4.74
N PHE A 74 4.55 5.23 -4.54
CA PHE A 74 3.28 4.55 -4.38
C PHE A 74 2.53 5.04 -3.13
N LEU A 75 3.23 5.16 -2.00
CA LEU A 75 2.62 5.62 -0.77
C LEU A 75 2.15 7.07 -0.90
N TYR A 76 2.91 7.90 -1.60
CA TYR A 76 2.51 9.28 -1.85
C TYR A 76 1.19 9.35 -2.63
N GLU A 77 1.04 8.50 -3.64
CA GLU A 77 -0.21 8.43 -4.40
C GLU A 77 -1.38 8.01 -3.52
N LEU A 78 -1.18 6.99 -2.68
CA LEU A 78 -2.24 6.55 -1.78
C LEU A 78 -2.63 7.63 -0.77
N MET A 79 -1.67 8.43 -0.33
CA MET A 79 -1.96 9.57 0.54
C MET A 79 -2.79 10.63 -0.18
N GLU A 80 -2.48 10.90 -1.45
CA GLU A 80 -3.25 11.85 -2.25
C GLU A 80 -4.69 11.38 -2.46
N TYR A 81 -4.89 10.08 -2.58
CA TYR A 81 -6.24 9.51 -2.72
C TYR A 81 -6.97 9.44 -1.37
N GLY A 82 -6.31 9.77 -0.27
CA GLY A 82 -6.93 9.73 1.04
C GLY A 82 -7.09 8.34 1.61
N LEU A 83 -6.34 7.36 1.11
CA LEU A 83 -6.45 5.97 1.54
C LEU A 83 -5.54 5.64 2.72
N ILE A 84 -4.40 6.32 2.82
CA ILE A 84 -3.48 6.13 3.94
C ILE A 84 -3.10 7.48 4.54
N GLN A 85 -2.53 7.44 5.73
CA GLN A 85 -2.06 8.62 6.44
C GLN A 85 -0.80 8.27 7.22
N HIS A 86 -0.09 9.27 7.69
CA HIS A 86 1.02 9.04 8.59
C HIS A 86 0.50 8.52 9.92
N ALA A 87 1.09 7.44 10.42
CA ALA A 87 0.79 6.94 11.76
C ALA A 87 1.61 7.76 12.76
N VAL A 88 0.96 8.21 13.81
CA VAL A 88 1.60 9.06 14.82
C VAL A 88 1.74 8.28 16.12
#